data_8807e84107a468421bda60774e68b40d
#
_entry.id   8807e84107a468421bda60774e68b40d
#
_cell.length_a   1.000
_cell.length_b   1.000
_cell.length_c   1.000
_cell.angle_alpha   90.00
_cell.angle_beta   90.00
_cell.angle_gamma   90.00
#
_symmetry.space_group_name_H-M   'P 1'
#
loop_
_entity.id
_entity.type
_entity.pdbx_description
1 polymer ?
#
loop_
_entity_poly.entity_id
_entity_poly.type
_entity_poly.pdbx_seq_one_letter_code
_entity_poly.pdbx_strand_id
1 'polypeptide(L)'
;ALSVSKRTVRRNIEEYQLKDGRRIYVLAEGRLVNLAAGDGHPAEIMDMTFALQALSLRYVNDNYRSIGNRVVNVPYELDEQVARTKLESLGISIDSLSAEQKAYLDSWASH
;
A
#
# COMPACT_ATOMS: atom_id res chain seq x y z
N ALA A 1 2.49 21.72 -25.73
CA ALA A 1 3.10 22.96 -26.28
C ALA A 1 4.61 22.86 -26.49
N LEU A 2 5.32 21.91 -25.90
CA LEU A 2 6.78 21.70 -26.03
C LEU A 2 7.17 20.66 -27.10
N SER A 3 6.26 19.75 -27.45
CA SER A 3 6.51 18.73 -28.46
C SER A 3 6.09 19.14 -29.85
N VAL A 4 6.81 18.68 -30.87
CA VAL A 4 6.52 18.89 -32.30
C VAL A 4 5.80 17.69 -32.89
N SER A 5 5.93 16.51 -32.32
CA SER A 5 5.20 15.31 -32.74
C SER A 5 4.92 14.38 -31.54
N LYS A 6 3.91 13.53 -31.73
CA LYS A 6 3.48 12.50 -30.80
C LYS A 6 3.16 11.24 -31.59
N ARG A 7 3.61 10.07 -31.12
CA ARG A 7 3.25 8.77 -31.69
C ARG A 7 3.14 7.71 -30.61
N THR A 8 2.28 6.73 -30.80
CA THR A 8 2.21 5.54 -29.96
C THR A 8 3.31 4.57 -30.39
N VAL A 9 4.23 4.23 -29.48
CA VAL A 9 5.36 3.31 -29.74
C VAL A 9 4.96 1.87 -29.39
N ARG A 10 4.27 1.71 -28.26
CA ARG A 10 3.68 0.44 -27.78
C ARG A 10 2.37 0.76 -27.05
N ARG A 11 1.58 -0.28 -26.76
CA ARG A 11 0.41 -0.13 -25.89
C ARG A 11 0.83 0.57 -24.58
N ASN A 12 0.13 1.65 -24.22
CA ASN A 12 0.40 2.49 -23.04
C ASN A 12 1.76 3.20 -23.02
N ILE A 13 2.45 3.34 -24.16
CA ILE A 13 3.70 4.11 -24.26
C ILE A 13 3.60 5.06 -25.45
N GLU A 14 3.69 6.35 -25.17
CA GLU A 14 3.68 7.40 -26.17
C GLU A 14 5.01 8.13 -26.20
N GLU A 15 5.57 8.28 -27.41
CA GLU A 15 6.77 9.07 -27.66
C GLU A 15 6.38 10.51 -28.03
N TYR A 16 7.02 11.45 -27.38
CA TYR A 16 6.93 12.87 -27.70
C TYR A 16 8.30 13.36 -28.16
N GLN A 17 8.40 13.89 -29.36
CA GLN A 17 9.60 14.57 -29.84
C GLN A 17 9.53 16.04 -29.49
N LEU A 18 10.54 16.55 -28.79
CA LEU A 18 10.66 17.94 -28.41
C LEU A 18 11.23 18.76 -29.56
N LYS A 19 11.10 20.08 -29.47
CA LYS A 19 11.64 21.02 -30.45
C LYS A 19 13.16 20.98 -30.60
N ASP A 20 13.87 20.59 -29.56
CA ASP A 20 15.33 20.44 -29.52
C ASP A 20 15.82 19.05 -30.01
N GLY A 21 14.91 18.22 -30.54
CA GLY A 21 15.21 16.89 -31.06
C GLY A 21 15.21 15.75 -30.03
N ARG A 22 15.13 16.04 -28.73
CA ARG A 22 15.04 15.00 -27.68
C ARG A 22 13.71 14.27 -27.76
N ARG A 23 13.71 13.03 -27.31
CA ARG A 23 12.51 12.19 -27.21
C ARG A 23 12.21 11.87 -25.77
N ILE A 24 10.93 11.98 -25.40
CA ILE A 24 10.41 11.62 -24.08
C ILE A 24 9.34 10.55 -24.29
N TYR A 25 9.40 9.51 -23.45
CA TYR A 25 8.42 8.43 -23.46
C TYR A 25 7.52 8.56 -22.24
N VAL A 26 6.22 8.73 -22.48
CA VAL A 26 5.21 8.85 -21.43
C VAL A 26 4.51 7.50 -21.28
N LEU A 27 4.55 6.94 -20.08
CA LEU A 27 3.88 5.69 -19.74
C LEU A 27 2.46 5.98 -19.27
N ALA A 28 1.51 5.15 -19.72
CA ALA A 28 0.10 5.18 -19.32
C ALA A 28 -0.54 6.58 -19.37
N GLU A 29 -0.09 7.46 -20.28
CA GLU A 29 -0.54 8.85 -20.41
C GLU A 29 -0.35 9.69 -19.12
N GLY A 30 0.62 9.34 -18.29
CA GLY A 30 0.87 9.97 -16.99
C GLY A 30 -0.07 9.52 -15.86
N ARG A 31 -0.91 8.50 -16.10
CA ARG A 31 -1.76 7.89 -15.06
C ARG A 31 -0.95 6.93 -14.18
N LEU A 32 -1.57 6.39 -13.13
CA LEU A 32 -0.97 5.36 -12.27
C LEU A 32 -0.62 4.11 -13.11
N VAL A 33 0.68 3.90 -13.36
CA VAL A 33 1.17 2.87 -14.29
C VAL A 33 0.78 1.46 -13.86
N ASN A 34 0.84 1.17 -12.57
CA ASN A 34 0.44 -0.14 -12.01
C ASN A 34 -1.03 -0.48 -12.22
N LEU A 35 -1.90 0.53 -12.36
CA LEU A 35 -3.34 0.32 -12.60
C LEU A 35 -3.70 0.43 -14.08
N ALA A 36 -3.06 1.37 -14.80
CA ALA A 36 -3.41 1.66 -16.19
C ALA A 36 -2.65 0.80 -17.21
N ALA A 37 -1.46 0.31 -16.86
CA ALA A 37 -0.56 -0.43 -17.76
C ALA A 37 0.02 -1.70 -17.11
N GLY A 38 -0.42 -2.08 -15.91
CA GLY A 38 -0.07 -3.31 -15.20
C GLY A 38 -1.32 -4.05 -14.75
N ASP A 39 -1.12 -5.23 -14.17
CA ASP A 39 -2.20 -6.09 -13.68
C ASP A 39 -2.64 -5.74 -12.25
N GLY A 40 -1.98 -4.77 -11.60
CA GLY A 40 -2.24 -4.38 -10.23
C GLY A 40 -1.71 -5.40 -9.22
N HIS A 41 -2.30 -5.41 -8.03
CA HIS A 41 -1.96 -6.34 -6.97
C HIS A 41 -2.90 -7.55 -6.96
N PRO A 42 -2.42 -8.75 -6.58
CA PRO A 42 -3.28 -9.91 -6.39
C PRO A 42 -4.39 -9.66 -5.38
N ALA A 43 -5.54 -10.29 -5.59
CA ALA A 43 -6.71 -10.12 -4.71
C ALA A 43 -6.41 -10.47 -3.24
N GLU A 44 -5.58 -11.47 -3.01
CA GLU A 44 -5.18 -11.91 -1.66
C GLU A 44 -4.41 -10.83 -0.88
N ILE A 45 -3.59 -10.03 -1.57
CA ILE A 45 -2.89 -8.89 -0.95
C ILE A 45 -3.86 -7.74 -0.70
N MET A 46 -4.73 -7.46 -1.66
CA MET A 46 -5.73 -6.39 -1.54
C MET A 46 -6.77 -6.70 -0.46
N ASP A 47 -7.11 -7.96 -0.24
CA ASP A 47 -7.98 -8.42 0.84
C ASP A 47 -7.46 -7.97 2.21
N MET A 48 -6.18 -8.18 2.51
CA MET A 48 -5.56 -7.72 3.76
C MET A 48 -5.61 -6.19 3.90
N THR A 49 -5.32 -5.48 2.83
CA THR A 49 -5.34 -4.01 2.82
C THR A 49 -6.75 -3.48 3.08
N PHE A 50 -7.76 -4.05 2.43
CA PHE A 50 -9.15 -3.65 2.63
C PHE A 50 -9.66 -4.02 4.02
N ALA A 51 -9.27 -5.18 4.56
CA ALA A 51 -9.60 -5.56 5.93
C ALA A 51 -9.02 -4.55 6.94
N LEU A 52 -7.76 -4.14 6.78
CA LEU A 52 -7.14 -3.13 7.62
C LEU A 52 -7.82 -1.77 7.51
N GLN A 53 -8.21 -1.35 6.29
CA GLN A 53 -8.97 -0.12 6.07
C GLN A 53 -10.32 -0.16 6.77
N ALA A 54 -11.07 -1.25 6.66
CA ALA A 54 -12.38 -1.41 7.31
C ALA A 54 -12.28 -1.36 8.85
N LEU A 55 -11.30 -2.06 9.43
CA LEU A 55 -11.05 -2.02 10.88
C LEU A 55 -10.58 -0.64 11.34
N SER A 56 -9.76 0.04 10.56
CA SER A 56 -9.31 1.40 10.85
C SER A 56 -10.47 2.40 10.83
N LEU A 57 -11.38 2.29 9.86
CA LEU A 57 -12.58 3.11 9.79
C LEU A 57 -13.46 2.90 11.03
N ARG A 58 -13.68 1.66 11.42
CA ARG A 58 -14.40 1.32 12.64
C ARG A 58 -13.72 1.92 13.87
N TYR A 59 -12.41 1.76 14.00
CA TYR A 59 -11.63 2.34 15.09
C TYR A 59 -11.80 3.87 15.18
N VAL A 60 -11.73 4.56 14.05
CA VAL A 60 -11.95 6.02 14.02
C VAL A 60 -13.38 6.37 14.45
N ASN A 61 -14.38 5.64 13.95
CA ASN A 61 -15.77 5.84 14.33
C ASN A 61 -16.01 5.66 15.84
N ASP A 62 -15.36 4.66 16.44
CA ASP A 62 -15.53 4.36 17.86
C ASP A 62 -14.73 5.33 18.77
N ASN A 63 -13.66 5.93 18.25
CA ASN A 63 -12.70 6.72 19.03
C ASN A 63 -12.57 8.19 18.58
N TYR A 64 -13.37 8.69 17.64
CA TYR A 64 -13.18 10.02 17.02
C TYR A 64 -13.12 11.17 18.04
N ARG A 65 -13.83 11.07 19.17
CA ARG A 65 -13.82 12.11 20.22
C ARG A 65 -12.48 12.21 20.93
N SER A 66 -11.79 11.09 21.15
CA SER A 66 -10.47 11.03 21.79
C SER A 66 -9.34 11.32 20.81
N ILE A 67 -9.50 10.97 19.53
CA ILE A 67 -8.53 11.22 18.48
C ILE A 67 -8.46 12.73 18.18
N GLY A 68 -9.60 13.42 18.08
CA GLY A 68 -9.66 14.84 17.72
C GLY A 68 -9.13 15.10 16.31
N ASN A 69 -8.65 16.33 16.06
CA ASN A 69 -8.15 16.77 14.74
C ASN A 69 -6.65 16.53 14.58
N ARG A 70 -6.21 15.31 14.64
CA ARG A 70 -4.79 14.93 14.49
C ARG A 70 -4.63 13.67 13.65
N VAL A 71 -3.46 13.52 13.05
CA VAL A 71 -3.04 12.28 12.40
C VAL A 71 -2.60 11.30 13.48
N VAL A 72 -3.09 10.06 13.40
CA VAL A 72 -2.73 8.98 14.33
C VAL A 72 -2.29 7.77 13.51
N ASN A 73 -1.38 7.00 14.06
CA ASN A 73 -1.01 5.72 13.47
C ASN A 73 -2.14 4.69 13.68
N VAL A 74 -2.25 3.76 12.75
CA VAL A 74 -3.13 2.59 12.93
C VAL A 74 -2.63 1.81 14.14
N PRO A 75 -3.50 1.48 15.13
CA PRO A 75 -3.09 0.68 16.26
C PRO A 75 -2.53 -0.67 15.82
N TYR A 76 -1.44 -1.09 16.45
CA TYR A 76 -0.77 -2.37 16.14
C TYR A 76 -1.71 -3.57 16.26
N GLU A 77 -2.63 -3.51 17.21
CA GLU A 77 -3.62 -4.57 17.46
C GLU A 77 -4.52 -4.83 16.25
N LEU A 78 -4.84 -3.80 15.47
CA LEU A 78 -5.65 -3.95 14.24
C LEU A 78 -4.84 -4.64 13.15
N ASP A 79 -3.59 -4.28 12.99
CA ASP A 79 -2.68 -4.89 12.03
C ASP A 79 -2.46 -6.37 12.36
N GLU A 80 -2.19 -6.68 13.63
CA GLU A 80 -2.07 -8.05 14.13
C GLU A 80 -3.35 -8.85 13.91
N GLN A 81 -4.53 -8.27 14.16
CA GLN A 81 -5.83 -8.93 13.95
C GLN A 81 -6.02 -9.32 12.48
N VAL A 82 -5.71 -8.42 11.54
CA VAL A 82 -5.80 -8.72 10.10
C VAL A 82 -4.87 -9.87 9.74
N ALA A 83 -3.62 -9.81 10.18
CA ALA A 83 -2.63 -10.85 9.89
C ALA A 83 -3.05 -12.22 10.44
N ARG A 84 -3.51 -12.29 11.68
CA ARG A 84 -4.01 -13.54 12.30
C ARG A 84 -5.22 -14.10 11.58
N THR A 85 -6.21 -13.26 11.29
CA THR A 85 -7.42 -13.69 10.56
C THR A 85 -7.05 -14.24 9.18
N LYS A 86 -6.09 -13.62 8.49
CA LYS A 86 -5.63 -14.12 7.19
C LYS A 86 -4.94 -15.48 7.33
N LEU A 87 -4.05 -15.65 8.28
CA LEU A 87 -3.38 -16.92 8.53
C LEU A 87 -4.37 -18.04 8.88
N GLU A 88 -5.34 -17.75 9.75
CA GLU A 88 -6.41 -18.68 10.10
C GLU A 88 -7.23 -19.09 8.85
N SER A 89 -7.54 -18.16 7.97
CA SER A 89 -8.25 -18.44 6.70
C SER A 89 -7.47 -19.38 5.78
N LEU A 90 -6.14 -19.39 5.91
CA LEU A 90 -5.23 -20.27 5.17
C LEU A 90 -4.95 -21.60 5.91
N GLY A 91 -5.55 -21.80 7.09
CA GLY A 91 -5.28 -22.97 7.95
C GLY A 91 -3.89 -22.96 8.60
N ILE A 92 -3.26 -21.79 8.69
CA ILE A 92 -1.93 -21.60 9.28
C ILE A 92 -2.10 -21.06 10.70
N SER A 93 -1.45 -21.72 11.66
CA SER A 93 -1.30 -21.23 13.03
C SER A 93 0.12 -20.76 13.27
N ILE A 94 0.27 -19.68 14.04
CA ILE A 94 1.57 -19.14 14.46
C ILE A 94 1.68 -19.19 15.98
N ASP A 95 2.90 -19.37 16.46
CA ASP A 95 3.20 -19.31 17.89
C ASP A 95 3.01 -17.91 18.45
N SER A 96 2.84 -17.82 19.75
CA SER A 96 2.89 -16.58 20.50
C SER A 96 4.24 -16.44 21.19
N LEU A 97 4.82 -15.24 21.11
CA LEU A 97 6.07 -14.96 21.81
C LEU A 97 5.88 -15.09 23.34
N SER A 98 6.82 -15.74 24.01
CA SER A 98 6.89 -15.73 25.46
C SER A 98 7.21 -14.33 26.00
N ALA A 99 6.96 -14.09 27.28
CA ALA A 99 7.31 -12.82 27.93
C ALA A 99 8.81 -12.51 27.81
N GLU A 100 9.65 -13.53 27.92
CA GLU A 100 11.10 -13.39 27.79
C GLU A 100 11.52 -13.02 26.36
N GLN A 101 10.91 -13.65 25.36
CA GLN A 101 11.15 -13.32 23.94
C GLN A 101 10.72 -11.88 23.60
N LYS A 102 9.57 -11.43 24.12
CA LYS A 102 9.12 -10.04 23.96
C LYS A 102 10.11 -9.07 24.59
N ALA A 103 10.51 -9.32 25.84
CA ALA A 103 11.48 -8.47 26.52
C ALA A 103 12.83 -8.41 25.79
N TYR A 104 13.28 -9.52 25.20
CA TYR A 104 14.49 -9.55 24.40
C TYR A 104 14.36 -8.66 23.15
N LEU A 105 13.28 -8.76 22.39
CA LEU A 105 13.05 -7.94 21.20
C LEU A 105 12.96 -6.44 21.55
N ASP A 106 12.25 -6.10 22.62
CA ASP A 106 12.11 -4.72 23.08
C ASP A 106 13.46 -4.11 23.52
N SER A 107 14.38 -4.93 24.03
CA SER A 107 15.73 -4.49 24.45
C SER A 107 16.58 -4.00 23.25
N TRP A 108 16.32 -4.47 22.04
CA TRP A 108 17.02 -4.07 20.82
C TRP A 108 16.41 -2.82 20.18
N ALA A 109 15.16 -2.53 20.42
CA ALA A 109 14.48 -1.35 19.91
C ALA A 109 14.85 -0.06 20.67
N SER A 110 15.61 -0.18 21.78
CA SER A 110 15.99 0.93 22.66
C SER A 110 17.38 1.53 22.32
N HIS A 111 17.95 1.19 21.17
CA HIS A 111 19.24 1.71 20.73
C HIS A 111 19.17 2.45 19.40
#